data_e97dd40de66a87a3a00e7bbeb4a51bba
#
_entry.id   e97dd40de66a87a3a00e7bbeb4a51bba
#
_cell.length_a   1.000
_cell.length_b   1.000
_cell.length_c   1.000
_cell.angle_alpha   90.00
_cell.angle_beta   90.00
_cell.angle_gamma   90.00
#
_symmetry.space_group_name_H-M   'P 1'
#
loop_
_entity.id
_entity.type
_entity.pdbx_description
1 polymer ?
#
loop_
_entity_poly.entity_id
_entity_poly.type
_entity_poly.pdbx_seq_one_letter_code
_entity_poly.pdbx_strand_id
1 'polypeptide(L)'
;YDLGYIACVKVYTVTLPIYTEDLVKIYKNDSKFEANIGVANETVTFEINGGTYNRTSDENGTARMTINLEPGNYTIKTTYNNFSAENTITVLPTLIADNLVKYYRNASQFFISLIDGAGKSIAGRNITMNINGVFYNRTTNENGTAKLNINLEPGEYILTAIDPLTGLQMSYNITVLPVLLASDMEMRFQDGSTFNALVLNGEGKPRANAAVTFNINGVFYTRYTNSSGIAKLNINLMAGEYIITSEFDGMRISN
;
A
#
# COMPACT_ATOMS: atom_id res chain seq x y z
N TYR A 1 20.16 77.13 4.83
CA TYR A 1 20.44 76.18 3.71
C TYR A 1 20.36 74.82 4.31
N ASP A 2 19.23 74.15 4.02
CA ASP A 2 18.98 72.76 4.41
C ASP A 2 19.62 71.85 3.35
N LEU A 3 20.72 71.19 3.70
CA LEU A 3 21.35 70.18 2.88
C LEU A 3 20.61 68.87 3.08
N GLY A 4 19.60 68.65 2.21
CA GLY A 4 18.88 67.37 2.18
C GLY A 4 19.85 66.22 1.86
N TYR A 5 20.08 65.33 2.83
CA TYR A 5 20.77 64.07 2.60
C TYR A 5 19.85 63.12 1.84
N ILE A 6 20.21 62.79 0.58
CA ILE A 6 19.59 61.70 -0.15
C ILE A 6 20.26 60.43 0.34
N ALA A 7 19.56 59.66 1.18
CA ALA A 7 19.97 58.32 1.51
C ALA A 7 19.78 57.39 0.29
N CYS A 8 20.85 57.02 -0.37
CA CYS A 8 20.85 56.04 -1.43
C CYS A 8 20.83 54.66 -0.79
N VAL A 9 19.66 54.00 -0.73
CA VAL A 9 19.54 52.60 -0.30
C VAL A 9 19.95 51.73 -1.47
N LYS A 10 21.13 51.12 -1.37
CA LYS A 10 21.58 50.10 -2.33
C LYS A 10 21.09 48.75 -1.86
N VAL A 11 20.11 48.20 -2.57
CA VAL A 11 19.63 46.82 -2.30
C VAL A 11 20.62 45.85 -2.96
N TYR A 12 21.21 44.99 -2.14
CA TYR A 12 22.04 43.89 -2.62
C TYR A 12 21.20 42.61 -2.56
N THR A 13 20.98 41.95 -3.68
CA THR A 13 20.41 40.62 -3.73
C THR A 13 21.57 39.63 -3.64
N VAL A 14 21.58 38.84 -2.57
CA VAL A 14 22.51 37.71 -2.42
C VAL A 14 21.78 36.48 -2.90
N THR A 15 22.16 35.94 -4.05
CA THR A 15 21.66 34.69 -4.56
C THR A 15 22.55 33.55 -4.07
N LEU A 16 21.92 32.42 -3.74
CA LEU A 16 22.68 31.19 -3.48
C LEU A 16 23.43 30.77 -4.76
N PRO A 17 24.69 30.33 -4.66
CA PRO A 17 25.49 29.95 -5.82
C PRO A 17 25.09 28.62 -6.44
N ILE A 18 24.09 27.93 -5.86
CA ILE A 18 23.52 26.66 -6.35
C ILE A 18 22.01 26.83 -6.45
N TYR A 19 21.46 26.65 -7.64
CA TYR A 19 20.02 26.58 -7.88
C TYR A 19 19.64 25.13 -8.22
N THR A 20 18.77 24.54 -7.41
CA THR A 20 18.27 23.17 -7.54
C THR A 20 16.79 23.11 -7.19
N GLU A 21 16.07 22.15 -7.76
CA GLU A 21 14.66 21.86 -7.44
C GLU A 21 14.48 20.39 -7.11
N ASP A 22 13.41 20.07 -6.38
CA ASP A 22 13.00 18.69 -6.14
C ASP A 22 12.67 18.00 -7.47
N LEU A 23 12.95 16.70 -7.56
CA LEU A 23 12.62 15.90 -8.74
C LEU A 23 11.59 14.84 -8.40
N VAL A 24 10.47 14.83 -9.12
CA VAL A 24 9.50 13.74 -9.14
C VAL A 24 9.56 13.08 -10.51
N LYS A 25 9.81 11.76 -10.54
CA LYS A 25 9.87 10.99 -11.78
C LYS A 25 9.28 9.60 -11.61
N ILE A 26 8.82 8.99 -12.69
CA ILE A 26 8.43 7.58 -12.70
C ILE A 26 9.68 6.72 -12.89
N TYR A 27 9.70 5.53 -12.32
CA TYR A 27 10.77 4.56 -12.48
C TYR A 27 11.08 4.31 -13.97
N LYS A 28 12.37 4.30 -14.31
CA LYS A 28 12.87 4.24 -15.70
C LYS A 28 12.52 5.44 -16.60
N ASN A 29 11.97 6.54 -16.08
CA ASN A 29 11.91 7.80 -16.80
C ASN A 29 13.33 8.39 -16.97
N ASP A 30 13.58 9.09 -18.08
CA ASP A 30 14.90 9.63 -18.41
C ASP A 30 15.20 11.02 -17.77
N SER A 31 14.28 11.58 -17.00
CA SER A 31 14.48 12.86 -16.30
C SER A 31 15.68 12.79 -15.38
N LYS A 32 16.47 13.85 -15.41
CA LYS A 32 17.68 14.01 -14.61
C LYS A 32 17.47 15.03 -13.51
N PHE A 33 18.17 14.87 -12.41
CA PHE A 33 18.31 15.92 -11.42
C PHE A 33 19.32 16.96 -11.93
N GLU A 34 19.00 18.24 -11.79
CA GLU A 34 19.80 19.33 -12.32
C GLU A 34 20.21 20.30 -11.20
N ALA A 35 21.45 20.75 -11.26
CA ALA A 35 21.98 21.80 -10.40
C ALA A 35 22.65 22.87 -11.27
N ASN A 36 22.12 24.09 -11.23
CA ASN A 36 22.74 25.24 -11.91
C ASN A 36 23.59 26.05 -10.93
N ILE A 37 24.86 26.22 -11.26
CA ILE A 37 25.83 26.96 -10.48
C ILE A 37 26.28 28.27 -11.21
N GLY A 38 25.74 28.50 -12.41
CA GLY A 38 26.05 29.71 -13.23
C GLY A 38 27.45 29.76 -13.79
N VAL A 39 28.27 28.72 -13.63
CA VAL A 39 29.67 28.66 -14.09
C VAL A 39 29.87 27.37 -14.87
N ALA A 40 30.42 27.47 -16.08
CA ALA A 40 30.69 26.33 -16.95
C ALA A 40 31.99 25.60 -16.57
N ASN A 41 32.04 24.30 -16.91
CA ASN A 41 33.20 23.43 -16.75
C ASN A 41 33.71 23.27 -15.32
N GLU A 42 32.82 23.47 -14.33
CA GLU A 42 33.11 23.27 -12.91
C GLU A 42 32.56 21.96 -12.39
N THR A 43 33.20 21.42 -11.35
CA THR A 43 32.79 20.15 -10.74
C THR A 43 31.74 20.39 -9.65
N VAL A 44 30.58 19.76 -9.81
CA VAL A 44 29.50 19.70 -8.81
C VAL A 44 29.44 18.28 -8.24
N THR A 45 29.39 18.18 -6.93
CA THR A 45 29.29 16.89 -6.22
C THR A 45 27.84 16.63 -5.78
N PHE A 46 27.32 15.46 -6.10
CA PHE A 46 26.02 14.96 -5.67
C PHE A 46 26.20 13.77 -4.73
N GLU A 47 25.52 13.79 -3.59
CA GLU A 47 25.48 12.68 -2.63
C GLU A 47 24.04 12.21 -2.50
N ILE A 48 23.78 10.93 -2.83
CA ILE A 48 22.45 10.32 -2.75
C ILE A 48 22.56 8.82 -2.49
N ASN A 49 21.70 8.29 -1.63
CA ASN A 49 21.62 6.87 -1.30
C ASN A 49 22.98 6.23 -0.97
N GLY A 50 23.81 6.98 -0.20
CA GLY A 50 25.15 6.54 0.21
C GLY A 50 26.24 6.60 -0.87
N GLY A 51 25.89 7.03 -2.09
CA GLY A 51 26.84 7.22 -3.19
C GLY A 51 27.22 8.70 -3.36
N THR A 52 28.47 8.95 -3.80
CA THR A 52 28.99 10.27 -4.14
C THR A 52 29.34 10.31 -5.62
N TYR A 53 28.85 11.33 -6.32
CA TYR A 53 28.97 11.45 -7.78
C TYR A 53 29.42 12.84 -8.17
N ASN A 54 30.49 12.97 -8.95
CA ASN A 54 30.97 14.22 -9.51
C ASN A 54 30.43 14.38 -10.95
N ARG A 55 29.95 15.57 -11.27
CA ARG A 55 29.49 15.94 -12.60
C ARG A 55 30.03 17.32 -12.95
N THR A 56 30.38 17.47 -14.21
CA THR A 56 30.85 18.76 -14.74
C THR A 56 29.65 19.55 -15.26
N SER A 57 29.59 20.83 -14.92
CA SER A 57 28.58 21.75 -15.45
C SER A 57 28.81 22.03 -16.94
N ASP A 58 27.74 22.16 -17.70
CA ASP A 58 27.74 22.51 -19.11
C ASP A 58 28.01 24.00 -19.33
N GLU A 59 27.93 24.44 -20.59
CA GLU A 59 28.16 25.84 -20.98
C GLU A 59 27.21 26.84 -20.30
N ASN A 60 26.02 26.36 -19.85
CA ASN A 60 25.04 27.15 -19.11
C ASN A 60 25.20 27.05 -17.58
N GLY A 61 26.27 26.43 -17.12
CA GLY A 61 26.55 26.24 -15.70
C GLY A 61 25.68 25.15 -15.03
N THR A 62 25.07 24.25 -15.80
CA THR A 62 24.18 23.20 -15.26
C THR A 62 24.88 21.85 -15.23
N ALA A 63 24.97 21.24 -14.04
CA ALA A 63 25.39 19.86 -13.85
C ALA A 63 24.17 18.94 -13.75
N ARG A 64 24.22 17.78 -14.41
CA ARG A 64 23.09 16.82 -14.49
C ARG A 64 23.47 15.46 -13.97
N MET A 65 22.55 14.87 -13.20
CA MET A 65 22.69 13.53 -12.67
C MET A 65 21.51 12.65 -13.06
N THR A 66 21.81 11.49 -13.67
CA THR A 66 20.79 10.45 -13.93
C THR A 66 20.44 9.74 -12.63
N ILE A 67 19.14 9.62 -12.34
CA ILE A 67 18.62 8.92 -11.17
C ILE A 67 18.08 7.56 -11.59
N ASN A 68 18.79 6.48 -11.18
CA ASN A 68 18.44 5.08 -11.46
C ASN A 68 18.11 4.32 -10.16
N LEU A 69 17.38 4.98 -9.26
CA LEU A 69 16.94 4.40 -7.99
C LEU A 69 15.57 3.73 -8.16
N GLU A 70 15.29 2.73 -7.33
CA GLU A 70 13.98 2.10 -7.23
C GLU A 70 12.94 3.10 -6.70
N PRO A 71 11.61 2.80 -6.83
CA PRO A 71 10.57 3.64 -6.26
C PRO A 71 10.78 3.93 -4.79
N GLY A 72 10.66 5.22 -4.42
CA GLY A 72 10.89 5.69 -3.05
C GLY A 72 11.20 7.18 -3.00
N ASN A 73 11.43 7.68 -1.80
CA ASN A 73 11.84 9.05 -1.52
C ASN A 73 13.29 9.05 -1.05
N TYR A 74 14.10 9.92 -1.64
CA TYR A 74 15.51 10.04 -1.38
C TYR A 74 15.88 11.51 -1.16
N THR A 75 16.85 11.76 -0.31
CA THR A 75 17.47 13.10 -0.21
C THR A 75 18.73 13.11 -1.04
N ILE A 76 18.85 14.12 -1.91
CA ILE A 76 20.08 14.41 -2.65
C ILE A 76 20.69 15.69 -2.09
N LYS A 77 21.98 15.62 -1.75
CA LYS A 77 22.79 16.77 -1.36
C LYS A 77 23.69 17.15 -2.52
N THR A 78 23.59 18.41 -2.92
CA THR A 78 24.44 19.01 -3.96
C THR A 78 25.47 19.90 -3.30
N THR A 79 26.73 19.77 -3.66
CA THR A 79 27.82 20.61 -3.14
C THR A 79 28.62 21.20 -4.28
N TYR A 80 28.87 22.52 -4.20
CA TYR A 80 29.75 23.25 -5.07
C TYR A 80 30.57 24.28 -4.23
N ASN A 81 31.89 24.21 -4.32
CA ASN A 81 32.78 24.92 -3.42
C ASN A 81 32.44 24.66 -1.94
N ASN A 82 32.15 25.68 -1.15
CA ASN A 82 31.78 25.57 0.25
C ASN A 82 30.24 25.65 0.50
N PHE A 83 29.44 25.61 -0.58
CA PHE A 83 28.00 25.72 -0.51
C PHE A 83 27.35 24.35 -0.74
N SER A 84 26.21 24.11 -0.07
CA SER A 84 25.40 22.92 -0.30
C SER A 84 23.92 23.24 -0.33
N ALA A 85 23.17 22.45 -1.10
CA ALA A 85 21.73 22.43 -1.15
C ALA A 85 21.22 21.00 -1.00
N GLU A 86 20.05 20.81 -0.39
CA GLU A 86 19.40 19.51 -0.26
C GLU A 86 18.03 19.55 -0.94
N ASN A 87 17.71 18.50 -1.67
CA ASN A 87 16.44 18.32 -2.37
C ASN A 87 15.88 16.92 -2.17
N THR A 88 14.59 16.78 -2.45
CA THR A 88 13.90 15.49 -2.46
C THR A 88 13.85 14.93 -3.88
N ILE A 89 14.22 13.67 -4.03
CA ILE A 89 13.99 12.88 -5.24
C ILE A 89 12.88 11.88 -4.93
N THR A 90 11.75 11.99 -5.63
CA THR A 90 10.66 11.01 -5.54
C THR A 90 10.62 10.17 -6.81
N VAL A 91 10.84 8.86 -6.68
CA VAL A 91 10.69 7.91 -7.78
C VAL A 91 9.38 7.15 -7.59
N LEU A 92 8.44 7.33 -8.51
CA LEU A 92 7.13 6.68 -8.51
C LEU A 92 7.22 5.30 -9.19
N PRO A 93 6.44 4.30 -8.72
CA PRO A 93 6.45 2.98 -9.35
C PRO A 93 5.74 2.97 -10.72
N THR A 94 6.06 1.96 -11.52
CA THR A 94 5.35 1.62 -12.78
C THR A 94 4.15 0.71 -12.54
N LEU A 95 4.09 0.04 -11.38
CA LEU A 95 2.94 -0.74 -10.91
C LEU A 95 2.18 0.06 -9.88
N ILE A 96 0.88 0.28 -10.13
CA ILE A 96 0.02 1.12 -9.29
C ILE A 96 -1.20 0.31 -8.88
N ALA A 97 -1.40 0.11 -7.57
CA ALA A 97 -2.57 -0.51 -6.99
C ALA A 97 -2.81 0.00 -5.57
N ASP A 98 -4.02 -0.18 -5.10
CA ASP A 98 -4.37 0.02 -3.70
C ASP A 98 -4.38 -1.33 -2.96
N ASN A 99 -4.20 -1.27 -1.64
CA ASN A 99 -4.47 -2.40 -0.78
C ASN A 99 -5.94 -2.82 -0.87
N LEU A 100 -6.23 -4.10 -0.73
CA LEU A 100 -7.59 -4.61 -0.78
C LEU A 100 -8.04 -5.08 0.61
N VAL A 101 -9.18 -4.54 1.07
CA VAL A 101 -9.92 -5.06 2.23
C VAL A 101 -11.28 -5.53 1.73
N LYS A 102 -11.62 -6.78 1.99
CA LYS A 102 -12.90 -7.36 1.60
C LYS A 102 -13.38 -8.37 2.65
N TYR A 103 -14.68 -8.60 2.73
CA TYR A 103 -15.22 -9.71 3.50
C TYR A 103 -15.07 -11.03 2.73
N TYR A 104 -15.01 -12.12 3.47
CA TYR A 104 -14.95 -13.46 2.93
C TYR A 104 -16.09 -13.69 1.92
N ARG A 105 -15.75 -14.27 0.75
CA ARG A 105 -16.65 -14.48 -0.40
C ARG A 105 -17.29 -13.22 -1.00
N ASN A 106 -16.88 -12.02 -0.62
CA ASN A 106 -17.22 -10.82 -1.37
C ASN A 106 -16.63 -10.89 -2.78
N ALA A 107 -17.33 -10.34 -3.78
CA ALA A 107 -16.90 -10.37 -5.18
C ALA A 107 -15.80 -9.38 -5.56
N SER A 108 -15.35 -8.51 -4.65
CA SER A 108 -14.29 -7.54 -4.92
C SER A 108 -13.02 -8.21 -5.37
N GLN A 109 -12.39 -7.63 -6.38
CA GLN A 109 -11.15 -8.09 -7.00
C GLN A 109 -10.01 -7.13 -6.65
N PHE A 110 -8.78 -7.63 -6.68
CA PHE A 110 -7.59 -6.79 -6.67
C PHE A 110 -7.33 -6.28 -8.09
N PHE A 111 -7.10 -4.96 -8.23
CA PHE A 111 -6.77 -4.31 -9.49
C PHE A 111 -5.37 -3.72 -9.43
N ILE A 112 -4.62 -3.85 -10.51
CA ILE A 112 -3.28 -3.27 -10.64
C ILE A 112 -3.10 -2.71 -12.04
N SER A 113 -2.53 -1.52 -12.14
CA SER A 113 -2.25 -0.83 -13.38
C SER A 113 -0.75 -0.80 -13.66
N LEU A 114 -0.39 -0.99 -14.93
CA LEU A 114 0.97 -0.90 -15.45
C LEU A 114 1.10 0.32 -16.34
N ILE A 115 2.09 1.17 -16.04
CA ILE A 115 2.45 2.35 -16.82
C ILE A 115 3.92 2.29 -17.23
N ASP A 116 4.29 3.03 -18.26
CA ASP A 116 5.70 3.25 -18.63
C ASP A 116 6.32 4.43 -17.87
N GLY A 117 7.62 4.69 -18.11
CA GLY A 117 8.33 5.81 -17.51
C GLY A 117 7.78 7.19 -17.88
N ALA A 118 6.97 7.31 -18.93
CA ALA A 118 6.27 8.54 -19.32
C ALA A 118 4.85 8.64 -18.71
N GLY A 119 4.41 7.65 -17.92
CA GLY A 119 3.09 7.60 -17.31
C GLY A 119 1.99 7.08 -18.24
N LYS A 120 2.34 6.52 -19.39
CA LYS A 120 1.38 5.97 -20.33
C LYS A 120 1.01 4.54 -19.95
N SER A 121 -0.29 4.23 -19.94
CA SER A 121 -0.82 2.88 -19.68
C SER A 121 -0.30 1.86 -20.72
N ILE A 122 0.07 0.67 -20.25
CA ILE A 122 0.60 -0.40 -21.07
C ILE A 122 -0.37 -1.58 -21.10
N ALA A 123 -0.96 -1.83 -22.27
CA ALA A 123 -1.87 -2.95 -22.51
C ALA A 123 -1.13 -4.22 -22.98
N GLY A 124 -1.79 -5.37 -22.82
CA GLY A 124 -1.34 -6.65 -23.39
C GLY A 124 -0.09 -7.23 -22.73
N ARG A 125 0.26 -6.81 -21.49
CA ARG A 125 1.40 -7.34 -20.73
C ARG A 125 0.94 -8.22 -19.58
N ASN A 126 1.67 -9.32 -19.37
CA ASN A 126 1.39 -10.25 -18.28
C ASN A 126 2.09 -9.78 -16.99
N ILE A 127 1.31 -9.29 -16.02
CA ILE A 127 1.79 -9.03 -14.66
C ILE A 127 1.78 -10.35 -13.90
N THR A 128 2.90 -10.72 -13.31
CA THR A 128 2.99 -11.87 -12.41
C THR A 128 2.68 -11.41 -10.99
N MET A 129 1.71 -12.04 -10.35
CA MET A 129 1.31 -11.76 -8.97
C MET A 129 1.50 -13.02 -8.13
N ASN A 130 2.18 -12.88 -6.99
CA ASN A 130 2.33 -13.94 -5.99
C ASN A 130 1.53 -13.56 -4.74
N ILE A 131 0.67 -14.47 -4.29
CA ILE A 131 0.01 -14.36 -3.00
C ILE A 131 -0.04 -15.75 -2.35
N ASN A 132 0.37 -15.84 -1.10
CA ASN A 132 0.39 -17.09 -0.33
C ASN A 132 1.17 -18.22 -1.06
N GLY A 133 2.27 -17.87 -1.75
CA GLY A 133 3.11 -18.83 -2.49
C GLY A 133 2.56 -19.29 -3.84
N VAL A 134 1.36 -18.81 -4.23
CA VAL A 134 0.74 -19.12 -5.52
C VAL A 134 0.96 -18.00 -6.52
N PHE A 135 1.42 -18.34 -7.72
CA PHE A 135 1.69 -17.39 -8.79
C PHE A 135 0.53 -17.32 -9.78
N TYR A 136 0.16 -16.11 -10.12
CA TYR A 136 -0.91 -15.79 -11.08
C TYR A 136 -0.39 -14.83 -12.13
N ASN A 137 -0.58 -15.17 -13.41
CA ASN A 137 -0.32 -14.26 -14.53
C ASN A 137 -1.64 -13.64 -14.99
N ARG A 138 -1.68 -12.31 -15.08
CA ARG A 138 -2.85 -11.57 -15.55
C ARG A 138 -2.43 -10.53 -16.58
N THR A 139 -3.11 -10.56 -17.71
CA THR A 139 -2.84 -9.65 -18.84
C THR A 139 -3.52 -8.31 -18.61
N THR A 140 -2.81 -7.22 -18.82
CA THR A 140 -3.37 -5.87 -18.77
C THR A 140 -4.31 -5.63 -19.96
N ASN A 141 -5.46 -5.02 -19.66
CA ASN A 141 -6.43 -4.59 -20.67
C ASN A 141 -5.96 -3.31 -21.41
N GLU A 142 -6.82 -2.74 -22.25
CA GLU A 142 -6.54 -1.53 -23.02
C GLU A 142 -6.18 -0.31 -22.16
N ASN A 143 -6.66 -0.27 -20.93
CA ASN A 143 -6.34 0.77 -19.96
C ASN A 143 -5.09 0.47 -19.10
N GLY A 144 -4.35 -0.58 -19.46
CA GLY A 144 -3.17 -0.99 -18.71
C GLY A 144 -3.48 -1.68 -17.38
N THR A 145 -4.73 -2.09 -17.12
CA THR A 145 -5.15 -2.65 -15.81
C THR A 145 -5.33 -4.16 -15.91
N ALA A 146 -4.76 -4.88 -14.97
CA ALA A 146 -4.99 -6.31 -14.73
C ALA A 146 -5.77 -6.50 -13.41
N LYS A 147 -6.47 -7.64 -13.28
CA LYS A 147 -7.29 -7.97 -12.11
C LYS A 147 -7.05 -9.39 -11.63
N LEU A 148 -7.16 -9.58 -10.31
CA LEU A 148 -7.05 -10.88 -9.67
C LEU A 148 -8.23 -11.11 -8.72
N ASN A 149 -8.91 -12.25 -8.87
CA ASN A 149 -9.91 -12.70 -7.89
C ASN A 149 -9.19 -13.16 -6.62
N ILE A 150 -9.63 -12.68 -5.48
CA ILE A 150 -9.11 -13.07 -4.17
C ILE A 150 -10.13 -14.00 -3.51
N ASN A 151 -9.83 -15.30 -3.51
CA ASN A 151 -10.66 -16.35 -2.91
C ASN A 151 -9.88 -17.05 -1.78
N LEU A 152 -9.41 -16.24 -0.85
CA LEU A 152 -8.65 -16.71 0.32
C LEU A 152 -9.54 -16.75 1.55
N GLU A 153 -9.17 -17.58 2.52
CA GLU A 153 -9.78 -17.61 3.85
C GLU A 153 -9.55 -16.26 4.57
N PRO A 154 -10.34 -15.94 5.61
CA PRO A 154 -10.10 -14.76 6.42
C PRO A 154 -8.67 -14.69 6.95
N GLY A 155 -8.04 -13.52 6.82
CA GLY A 155 -6.65 -13.31 7.20
C GLY A 155 -6.03 -12.12 6.51
N GLU A 156 -4.77 -11.89 6.82
CA GLU A 156 -3.93 -10.85 6.20
C GLU A 156 -2.88 -11.51 5.33
N TYR A 157 -2.73 -11.00 4.11
CA TYR A 157 -1.83 -11.54 3.09
C TYR A 157 -1.06 -10.42 2.42
N ILE A 158 0.13 -10.75 1.93
CA ILE A 158 0.92 -9.87 1.08
C ILE A 158 0.84 -10.41 -0.34
N LEU A 159 0.39 -9.56 -1.27
CA LEU A 159 0.45 -9.80 -2.70
C LEU A 159 1.68 -9.08 -3.26
N THR A 160 2.59 -9.80 -3.87
CA THR A 160 3.74 -9.22 -4.59
C THR A 160 3.49 -9.28 -6.08
N ALA A 161 3.51 -8.13 -6.75
CA ALA A 161 3.38 -8.01 -8.19
C ALA A 161 4.74 -7.70 -8.84
N ILE A 162 4.98 -8.25 -10.02
CA ILE A 162 6.23 -8.10 -10.77
C ILE A 162 5.92 -7.43 -12.10
N ASP A 163 6.55 -6.29 -12.35
CA ASP A 163 6.51 -5.58 -13.63
C ASP A 163 7.23 -6.41 -14.71
N PRO A 164 6.56 -6.84 -15.77
CA PRO A 164 7.14 -7.68 -16.80
C PRO A 164 8.20 -7.00 -17.66
N LEU A 165 8.30 -5.68 -17.62
CA LEU A 165 9.23 -4.89 -18.43
C LEU A 165 10.50 -4.50 -17.69
N THR A 166 10.38 -4.24 -16.38
CA THR A 166 11.48 -3.71 -15.57
C THR A 166 11.98 -4.68 -14.51
N GLY A 167 11.17 -5.71 -14.19
CA GLY A 167 11.42 -6.62 -13.08
C GLY A 167 11.13 -6.01 -11.71
N LEU A 168 10.60 -4.76 -11.66
CA LEU A 168 10.24 -4.10 -10.41
C LEU A 168 9.20 -4.94 -9.66
N GLN A 169 9.43 -5.13 -8.35
CA GLN A 169 8.51 -5.81 -7.47
C GLN A 169 7.84 -4.81 -6.53
N MET A 170 6.52 -4.87 -6.45
CA MET A 170 5.73 -4.06 -5.54
C MET A 170 4.83 -4.96 -4.70
N SER A 171 4.67 -4.62 -3.42
CA SER A 171 3.87 -5.40 -2.47
C SER A 171 2.66 -4.61 -1.99
N TYR A 172 1.54 -5.32 -1.87
CA TYR A 172 0.24 -4.77 -1.48
C TYR A 172 -0.38 -5.65 -0.40
N ASN A 173 -1.07 -5.04 0.56
CA ASN A 173 -1.76 -5.76 1.60
C ASN A 173 -3.17 -6.18 1.11
N ILE A 174 -3.49 -7.44 1.35
CA ILE A 174 -4.81 -8.02 1.09
C ILE A 174 -5.37 -8.50 2.42
N THR A 175 -6.47 -7.90 2.86
CA THR A 175 -7.16 -8.30 4.11
C THR A 175 -8.51 -8.92 3.76
N VAL A 176 -8.72 -10.17 4.17
CA VAL A 176 -10.01 -10.85 4.07
C VAL A 176 -10.62 -10.92 5.46
N LEU A 177 -11.73 -10.20 5.65
CA LEU A 177 -12.43 -10.11 6.92
C LEU A 177 -13.37 -11.31 7.09
N PRO A 178 -13.49 -11.89 8.31
CA PRO A 178 -14.41 -12.98 8.57
C PRO A 178 -15.88 -12.53 8.49
N VAL A 179 -16.75 -13.44 8.11
CA VAL A 179 -18.22 -13.26 8.12
C VAL A 179 -18.91 -14.07 9.20
N LEU A 180 -18.17 -14.88 9.96
CA LEU A 180 -18.63 -15.57 11.16
C LEU A 180 -17.78 -15.09 12.34
N LEU A 181 -18.45 -14.60 13.38
CA LEU A 181 -17.83 -14.01 14.56
C LEU A 181 -18.51 -14.55 15.82
N ALA A 182 -17.72 -14.95 16.80
CA ALA A 182 -18.19 -15.27 18.14
C ALA A 182 -17.10 -14.90 19.15
N SER A 183 -17.44 -14.87 20.42
CA SER A 183 -16.50 -14.57 21.50
C SER A 183 -16.67 -15.61 22.62
N ASP A 184 -15.59 -15.84 23.36
CA ASP A 184 -15.62 -16.62 24.58
C ASP A 184 -16.68 -16.07 25.53
N MET A 185 -17.30 -16.94 26.33
CA MET A 185 -18.27 -16.55 27.33
C MET A 185 -18.02 -17.25 28.64
N GLU A 186 -18.31 -16.56 29.73
CA GLU A 186 -18.49 -17.14 31.05
C GLU A 186 -19.97 -17.04 31.46
N MET A 187 -20.48 -18.08 32.08
CA MET A 187 -21.84 -18.10 32.61
C MET A 187 -21.90 -18.91 33.90
N ARG A 188 -22.91 -18.65 34.72
CA ARG A 188 -23.23 -19.50 35.88
C ARG A 188 -24.13 -20.62 35.42
N PHE A 189 -24.01 -21.76 36.09
CA PHE A 189 -24.85 -22.90 35.80
C PHE A 189 -26.35 -22.51 35.87
N GLN A 190 -27.08 -22.79 34.79
CA GLN A 190 -28.51 -22.50 34.61
C GLN A 190 -28.92 -21.01 34.73
N ASP A 191 -28.04 -20.05 34.44
CA ASP A 191 -28.41 -18.62 34.48
C ASP A 191 -29.19 -18.14 33.24
N GLY A 192 -29.42 -19.02 32.26
CA GLY A 192 -30.17 -18.71 31.03
C GLY A 192 -29.37 -17.97 29.95
N SER A 193 -28.06 -17.76 30.15
CA SER A 193 -27.18 -17.17 29.13
C SER A 193 -27.10 -18.03 27.87
N THR A 194 -26.87 -17.40 26.74
CA THR A 194 -26.75 -18.06 25.44
C THR A 194 -25.42 -17.74 24.78
N PHE A 195 -24.80 -18.75 24.16
CA PHE A 195 -23.66 -18.50 23.27
C PHE A 195 -24.17 -17.93 21.94
N ASN A 196 -23.55 -16.87 21.47
CA ASN A 196 -24.00 -16.10 20.31
C ASN A 196 -22.94 -16.10 19.21
N ALA A 197 -23.35 -16.43 17.98
CA ALA A 197 -22.54 -16.26 16.78
C ALA A 197 -23.19 -15.23 15.85
N LEU A 198 -22.42 -14.23 15.44
CA LEU A 198 -22.83 -13.22 14.47
C LEU A 198 -22.41 -13.67 13.07
N VAL A 199 -23.35 -13.63 12.14
CA VAL A 199 -23.09 -13.86 10.71
C VAL A 199 -23.32 -12.57 9.92
N LEU A 200 -22.32 -12.24 9.11
CA LEU A 200 -22.36 -11.12 8.18
C LEU A 200 -22.49 -11.63 6.73
N ASN A 201 -22.95 -10.80 5.85
CA ASN A 201 -22.86 -11.01 4.40
C ASN A 201 -21.53 -10.46 3.84
N GLY A 202 -21.32 -10.61 2.52
CA GLY A 202 -20.10 -10.12 1.85
C GLY A 202 -19.91 -8.60 1.89
N GLU A 203 -20.92 -7.82 2.27
CA GLU A 203 -20.84 -6.35 2.47
C GLU A 203 -20.66 -5.97 3.95
N GLY A 204 -20.46 -6.96 4.83
CA GLY A 204 -20.28 -6.74 6.27
C GLY A 204 -21.56 -6.39 7.02
N LYS A 205 -22.73 -6.63 6.42
CA LYS A 205 -24.04 -6.41 7.07
C LYS A 205 -24.57 -7.69 7.71
N PRO A 206 -25.33 -7.60 8.81
CA PRO A 206 -25.98 -8.75 9.43
C PRO A 206 -26.76 -9.59 8.42
N ARG A 207 -26.56 -10.91 8.44
CA ARG A 207 -27.26 -11.86 7.57
C ARG A 207 -28.30 -12.64 8.38
N ALA A 208 -29.58 -12.37 8.09
CA ALA A 208 -30.69 -13.09 8.68
C ALA A 208 -30.90 -14.47 8.01
N ASN A 209 -31.53 -15.38 8.73
CA ASN A 209 -31.90 -16.76 8.28
C ASN A 209 -30.70 -17.58 7.78
N ALA A 210 -29.48 -17.28 8.25
CA ALA A 210 -28.30 -18.09 8.00
C ALA A 210 -28.24 -19.26 8.98
N ALA A 211 -28.04 -20.47 8.47
CA ALA A 211 -27.88 -21.65 9.29
C ALA A 211 -26.46 -21.73 9.85
N VAL A 212 -26.29 -21.62 11.16
CA VAL A 212 -25.04 -21.82 11.89
C VAL A 212 -25.07 -23.17 12.58
N THR A 213 -24.04 -23.97 12.38
CA THR A 213 -23.88 -25.26 13.09
C THR A 213 -22.90 -25.06 14.24
N PHE A 214 -23.35 -25.36 15.45
CA PHE A 214 -22.54 -25.38 16.66
C PHE A 214 -22.17 -26.81 17.00
N ASN A 215 -20.91 -27.07 17.32
CA ASN A 215 -20.46 -28.34 17.88
C ASN A 215 -19.91 -28.07 19.29
N ILE A 216 -20.45 -28.82 20.28
CA ILE A 216 -19.92 -28.85 21.63
C ILE A 216 -19.97 -30.30 22.13
N ASN A 217 -18.85 -30.80 22.63
CA ASN A 217 -18.69 -32.19 23.08
C ASN A 217 -19.11 -33.24 22.03
N GLY A 218 -18.92 -32.98 20.74
CA GLY A 218 -19.29 -33.88 19.64
C GLY A 218 -20.79 -33.86 19.31
N VAL A 219 -21.60 -33.04 19.97
CA VAL A 219 -23.02 -32.86 19.67
C VAL A 219 -23.21 -31.64 18.78
N PHE A 220 -23.95 -31.78 17.69
CA PHE A 220 -24.20 -30.76 16.71
C PHE A 220 -25.57 -30.13 16.85
N TYR A 221 -25.63 -28.81 16.81
CA TYR A 221 -26.84 -28.00 16.90
C TYR A 221 -26.89 -26.98 15.76
N THR A 222 -27.94 -27.02 14.95
CA THR A 222 -28.18 -25.98 13.95
C THR A 222 -29.10 -24.91 14.49
N ARG A 223 -28.72 -23.63 14.35
CA ARG A 223 -29.52 -22.48 14.71
C ARG A 223 -29.49 -21.48 13.57
N TYR A 224 -30.60 -20.78 13.39
CA TYR A 224 -30.72 -19.75 12.36
C TYR A 224 -30.53 -18.35 12.94
N THR A 225 -29.86 -17.51 12.22
CA THR A 225 -29.65 -16.12 12.62
C THR A 225 -30.94 -15.32 12.55
N ASN A 226 -31.14 -14.43 13.50
CA ASN A 226 -32.23 -13.44 13.51
C ASN A 226 -31.93 -12.26 12.54
N SER A 227 -32.82 -11.23 12.56
CA SER A 227 -32.64 -10.02 11.73
C SER A 227 -31.34 -9.24 12.01
N SER A 228 -30.75 -9.40 13.19
CA SER A 228 -29.45 -8.83 13.56
C SER A 228 -28.27 -9.73 13.20
N GLY A 229 -28.48 -10.83 12.47
CA GLY A 229 -27.43 -11.76 12.08
C GLY A 229 -26.96 -12.69 13.20
N ILE A 230 -27.65 -12.78 14.34
CA ILE A 230 -27.22 -13.52 15.52
C ILE A 230 -27.93 -14.88 15.59
N ALA A 231 -27.14 -15.95 15.59
CA ALA A 231 -27.57 -17.29 15.96
C ALA A 231 -27.27 -17.56 17.44
N LYS A 232 -28.23 -18.12 18.19
CA LYS A 232 -28.14 -18.35 19.64
C LYS A 232 -28.17 -19.82 19.96
N LEU A 233 -27.26 -20.29 20.82
CA LEU A 233 -27.23 -21.61 21.40
C LEU A 233 -27.45 -21.54 22.91
N ASN A 234 -28.50 -22.18 23.42
CA ASN A 234 -28.69 -22.31 24.86
C ASN A 234 -27.66 -23.31 25.39
N ILE A 235 -27.01 -22.96 26.49
CA ILE A 235 -26.00 -23.80 27.13
C ILE A 235 -26.62 -24.44 28.40
N ASN A 236 -26.77 -25.77 28.37
CA ASN A 236 -27.28 -26.56 29.49
C ASN A 236 -26.23 -27.62 29.88
N LEU A 237 -25.01 -27.20 30.12
CA LEU A 237 -23.92 -28.09 30.52
C LEU A 237 -23.62 -27.94 32.00
N MET A 238 -23.05 -28.99 32.61
CA MET A 238 -22.54 -28.92 33.98
C MET A 238 -21.37 -27.90 34.07
N ALA A 239 -21.07 -27.45 35.28
CA ALA A 239 -19.91 -26.55 35.46
C ALA A 239 -18.62 -27.20 34.94
N GLY A 240 -17.86 -26.47 34.13
CA GLY A 240 -16.64 -26.91 33.45
C GLY A 240 -16.25 -25.99 32.33
N GLU A 241 -15.13 -26.30 31.70
CA GLU A 241 -14.65 -25.60 30.49
C GLU A 241 -14.96 -26.43 29.25
N TYR A 242 -15.45 -25.79 28.22
CA TYR A 242 -15.91 -26.43 26.99
C TYR A 242 -15.44 -25.61 25.77
N ILE A 243 -15.19 -26.29 24.66
CA ILE A 243 -14.93 -25.66 23.37
C ILE A 243 -16.20 -25.76 22.52
N ILE A 244 -16.69 -24.62 22.05
CA ILE A 244 -17.76 -24.51 21.07
C ILE A 244 -17.17 -24.16 19.72
N THR A 245 -17.34 -25.04 18.74
CA THR A 245 -17.00 -24.74 17.35
C THR A 245 -18.25 -24.29 16.61
N SER A 246 -18.23 -23.08 16.08
CA SER A 246 -19.27 -22.53 15.20
C SER A 246 -18.84 -22.69 13.75
N GLU A 247 -19.77 -23.14 12.90
CA GLU A 247 -19.52 -23.32 11.46
C GLU A 247 -20.61 -22.62 10.65
N PHE A 248 -20.17 -21.87 9.64
CA PHE A 248 -21.03 -21.22 8.67
C PHE A 248 -20.31 -21.13 7.32
N ASP A 249 -20.94 -21.66 6.23
CA ASP A 249 -20.47 -21.58 4.86
C ASP A 249 -18.99 -22.00 4.65
N GLY A 250 -18.56 -23.03 5.39
CA GLY A 250 -17.21 -23.58 5.39
C GLY A 250 -16.24 -22.88 6.34
N MET A 251 -16.59 -21.72 6.89
CA MET A 251 -15.81 -21.09 7.96
C MET A 251 -16.07 -21.78 9.30
N ARG A 252 -15.01 -21.90 10.09
CA ARG A 252 -15.06 -22.45 11.46
C ARG A 252 -14.31 -21.54 12.42
N ILE A 253 -14.93 -21.27 13.55
CA ILE A 253 -14.28 -20.63 14.68
C ILE A 253 -14.55 -21.43 15.94
N SER A 254 -13.59 -21.45 16.85
CA SER A 254 -13.72 -22.13 18.15
C SER A 254 -13.48 -21.14 19.27
N ASN A 255 -14.33 -21.21 20.27
CA ASN A 255 -14.34 -20.39 21.45
C ASN A 255 -14.37 -21.26 22.71
#